data_aa42a69d5954e348c116f84333e4efa6
#
_entry.id   aa42a69d5954e348c116f84333e4efa6
#
_cell.length_a   1.000
_cell.length_b   1.000
_cell.length_c   1.000
_cell.angle_alpha   90.00
_cell.angle_beta   90.00
_cell.angle_gamma   90.00
#
_symmetry.space_group_name_H-M   'P 1'
#
loop_
_entity.id
_entity.type
_entity.pdbx_description
1 polymer ?
#
loop_
_entity_poly.entity_id
_entity_poly.type
_entity_poly.pdbx_seq_one_letter_code
_entity_poly.pdbx_strand_id
1 'polypeptide(L)'
;MQYTRFRITVGVAYGSDTKLVKEVLLDCANNHEYVAKRPKPSVRFIDFGESSLGFELLFYSANMFRIERVKSDIRFYIDAKFRQNNIHIPFPQRDLHIKSNSVSIKDDVTKDSD
;
A
#
# COMPACT_ATOMS: atom_id res chain seq x y z
N MET A 1 5.51 0.85 -29.24
CA MET A 1 5.70 1.46 -27.93
C MET A 1 6.02 0.40 -26.90
N GLN A 2 7.03 0.62 -26.11
CA GLN A 2 7.44 -0.33 -25.11
C GLN A 2 6.91 0.06 -23.74
N TYR A 3 6.46 -0.95 -23.01
CA TYR A 3 6.00 -0.77 -21.63
C TYR A 3 6.96 -1.42 -20.68
N THR A 4 7.14 -0.79 -19.52
CA THR A 4 7.90 -1.36 -18.42
C THR A 4 6.95 -1.71 -17.29
N ARG A 5 7.20 -2.83 -16.63
CA ARG A 5 6.38 -3.25 -15.49
C ARG A 5 6.88 -2.58 -14.22
N PHE A 6 5.94 -2.03 -13.48
CA PHE A 6 6.22 -1.41 -12.19
C PHE A 6 5.35 -2.05 -11.13
N ARG A 7 5.71 -1.84 -9.88
CA ARG A 7 4.94 -2.40 -8.78
C ARG A 7 4.82 -1.42 -7.63
N ILE A 8 3.71 -1.57 -6.90
CA ILE A 8 3.47 -0.85 -5.67
C ILE A 8 3.08 -1.91 -4.64
N THR A 9 3.78 -1.94 -3.52
CA THR A 9 3.46 -2.88 -2.45
C THR A 9 2.65 -2.19 -1.39
N VAL A 10 1.65 -2.90 -0.84
CA VAL A 10 0.85 -2.39 0.26
C VAL A 10 0.62 -3.50 1.26
N GLY A 11 0.47 -3.12 2.52
CA GLY A 11 0.09 -4.05 3.58
C GLY A 11 -1.28 -3.65 4.11
N VAL A 12 -2.14 -4.62 4.36
CA VAL A 12 -3.45 -4.37 4.95
C VAL A 12 -3.60 -5.17 6.22
N ALA A 13 -4.48 -4.72 7.09
CA ALA A 13 -4.70 -5.37 8.38
C ALA A 13 -5.22 -6.79 8.20
N TYR A 14 -4.82 -7.68 9.11
CA TYR A 14 -5.41 -9.02 9.15
C TYR A 14 -6.92 -8.91 9.37
N GLY A 15 -7.65 -9.81 8.72
CA GLY A 15 -9.11 -9.77 8.76
C GLY A 15 -9.72 -8.99 7.61
N SER A 16 -8.89 -8.33 6.80
CA SER A 16 -9.39 -7.62 5.62
C SER A 16 -9.94 -8.62 4.59
N ASP A 17 -10.95 -8.18 3.85
CA ASP A 17 -11.49 -8.97 2.74
C ASP A 17 -10.50 -8.91 1.59
N THR A 18 -9.75 -9.99 1.39
CA THR A 18 -8.68 -10.01 0.39
C THR A 18 -9.17 -9.84 -1.03
N LYS A 19 -10.37 -10.33 -1.33
CA LYS A 19 -10.95 -10.14 -2.67
C LYS A 19 -11.26 -8.67 -2.91
N LEU A 20 -11.80 -8.01 -1.90
CA LEU A 20 -12.09 -6.58 -1.99
C LEU A 20 -10.81 -5.78 -2.17
N VAL A 21 -9.76 -6.13 -1.42
CA VAL A 21 -8.46 -5.45 -1.54
C VAL A 21 -7.97 -5.57 -2.97
N LYS A 22 -8.04 -6.76 -3.54
CA LYS A 22 -7.60 -6.98 -4.92
C LYS A 22 -8.39 -6.11 -5.89
N GLU A 23 -9.71 -6.07 -5.76
CA GLU A 23 -10.56 -5.28 -6.64
C GLU A 23 -10.25 -3.80 -6.54
N VAL A 24 -10.05 -3.31 -5.33
CA VAL A 24 -9.74 -1.90 -5.11
C VAL A 24 -8.40 -1.54 -5.75
N LEU A 25 -7.39 -2.38 -5.55
CA LEU A 25 -6.07 -2.11 -6.12
C LEU A 25 -6.12 -2.09 -7.66
N LEU A 26 -6.84 -3.04 -8.26
CA LEU A 26 -6.99 -3.07 -9.71
C LEU A 26 -7.71 -1.82 -10.21
N ASP A 27 -8.75 -1.40 -9.51
CA ASP A 27 -9.50 -0.21 -9.87
C ASP A 27 -8.61 1.03 -9.84
N CYS A 28 -7.79 1.15 -8.81
CA CYS A 28 -6.88 2.30 -8.68
C CYS A 28 -5.90 2.38 -9.85
N ALA A 29 -5.35 1.23 -10.26
CA ALA A 29 -4.44 1.22 -11.40
C ALA A 29 -5.16 1.52 -12.70
N ASN A 30 -6.32 0.92 -12.90
CA ASN A 30 -7.06 1.06 -14.15
C ASN A 30 -7.59 2.47 -14.40
N ASN A 31 -7.69 3.27 -13.34
CA ASN A 31 -8.20 4.63 -13.46
C ASN A 31 -7.13 5.67 -13.76
N HIS A 32 -5.87 5.26 -13.84
CA HIS A 32 -4.80 6.20 -14.14
C HIS A 32 -4.50 6.21 -15.63
N GLU A 33 -4.45 7.40 -16.22
CA GLU A 33 -4.30 7.54 -17.67
C GLU A 33 -2.97 7.01 -18.19
N TYR A 34 -1.92 7.02 -17.36
CA TYR A 34 -0.59 6.55 -17.78
C TYR A 34 -0.36 5.07 -17.50
N VAL A 35 -1.34 4.38 -16.99
CA VAL A 35 -1.26 2.93 -16.81
C VAL A 35 -1.80 2.26 -18.07
N ALA A 36 -1.01 1.35 -18.63
CA ALA A 36 -1.42 0.66 -19.85
C ALA A 36 -2.65 -0.21 -19.59
N LYS A 37 -3.55 -0.24 -20.56
CA LYS A 37 -4.69 -1.14 -20.51
C LYS A 37 -4.27 -2.56 -20.87
N ARG A 38 -3.24 -2.69 -21.67
CA ARG A 38 -2.68 -3.99 -22.06
C ARG A 38 -1.17 -3.85 -22.13
N PRO A 39 -0.43 -4.71 -21.45
CA PRO A 39 -0.92 -5.75 -20.53
C PRO A 39 -1.65 -5.12 -19.35
N LYS A 40 -2.74 -5.75 -18.92
CA LYS A 40 -3.56 -5.16 -17.86
C LYS A 40 -2.87 -5.27 -16.50
N PRO A 41 -3.24 -4.41 -15.55
CA PRO A 41 -2.72 -4.54 -14.19
C PRO A 41 -3.12 -5.84 -13.54
N SER A 42 -2.32 -6.27 -12.58
CA SER A 42 -2.62 -7.47 -11.80
C SER A 42 -2.25 -7.24 -10.34
N VAL A 43 -2.77 -8.08 -9.48
CA VAL A 43 -2.50 -8.01 -8.04
C VAL A 43 -2.07 -9.39 -7.56
N ARG A 44 -1.03 -9.40 -6.74
CA ARG A 44 -0.54 -10.63 -6.12
C ARG A 44 -0.64 -10.49 -4.61
N PHE A 45 -1.07 -11.56 -3.96
CA PHE A 45 -1.08 -11.67 -2.51
C PHE A 45 0.25 -12.33 -2.17
N ILE A 46 1.20 -11.55 -1.68
CA ILE A 46 2.57 -12.03 -1.64
C ILE A 46 2.94 -12.75 -0.36
N ASP A 47 2.35 -12.37 0.78
CA ASP A 47 2.59 -13.17 1.98
C ASP A 47 1.65 -12.79 3.12
N PHE A 48 1.68 -13.64 4.15
CA PHE A 48 1.08 -13.36 5.44
C PHE A 48 2.20 -12.84 6.33
N GLY A 49 2.35 -11.53 6.35
CA GLY A 49 3.44 -10.91 7.08
C GLY A 49 3.22 -10.90 8.57
N GLU A 50 4.20 -10.39 9.29
CA GLU A 50 4.15 -10.36 10.74
C GLU A 50 3.04 -9.46 11.26
N SER A 51 2.84 -8.33 10.62
CA SER A 51 1.86 -7.33 11.07
C SER A 51 0.75 -7.09 10.06
N SER A 52 0.87 -7.62 8.86
CA SER A 52 -0.05 -7.28 7.80
C SER A 52 -0.07 -8.35 6.73
N LEU A 53 -1.14 -8.33 5.93
CA LEU A 53 -1.23 -9.13 4.71
C LEU A 53 -0.57 -8.34 3.59
N GLY A 54 0.40 -8.94 2.92
CA GLY A 54 1.16 -8.25 1.88
C GLY A 54 0.57 -8.42 0.51
N PHE A 55 0.38 -7.32 -0.20
CA PHE A 55 -0.11 -7.32 -1.57
C PHE A 55 0.82 -6.53 -2.46
N GLU A 56 0.82 -6.88 -3.73
CA GLU A 56 1.63 -6.24 -4.73
C GLU A 56 0.76 -5.91 -5.93
N LEU A 57 0.68 -4.63 -6.27
CA LEU A 57 -0.03 -4.16 -7.46
C LEU A 57 0.99 -4.03 -8.57
N LEU A 58 0.78 -4.73 -9.66
CA LEU A 58 1.66 -4.72 -10.82
C LEU A 58 0.96 -4.03 -11.97
N PHE A 59 1.67 -3.14 -12.65
CA PHE A 59 1.10 -2.44 -13.79
C PHE A 59 2.20 -2.08 -14.77
N TYR A 60 1.81 -1.79 -16.00
CA TYR A 60 2.73 -1.41 -17.07
C TYR A 60 2.50 0.03 -17.46
N SER A 61 3.59 0.74 -17.75
CA SER A 61 3.52 2.11 -18.24
C SER A 61 4.68 2.36 -19.18
N ALA A 62 4.45 3.22 -20.17
CA ALA A 62 5.49 3.68 -21.06
C ALA A 62 6.13 4.98 -20.57
N ASN A 63 5.58 5.58 -19.53
CA ASN A 63 5.98 6.91 -19.10
C ASN A 63 7.07 6.87 -18.04
N MET A 64 8.30 6.66 -18.47
CA MET A 64 9.43 6.51 -17.55
C MET A 64 9.75 7.79 -16.78
N PHE A 65 9.61 8.95 -17.42
CA PHE A 65 9.98 10.19 -16.79
C PHE A 65 9.06 10.60 -15.65
N ARG A 66 7.83 10.15 -15.70
CA ARG A 66 6.83 10.52 -14.70
C ARG A 66 6.41 9.36 -13.82
N ILE A 67 7.19 8.29 -13.83
CA ILE A 67 6.76 7.09 -13.14
C ILE A 67 6.59 7.29 -11.64
N GLU A 68 7.44 8.10 -11.01
CA GLU A 68 7.30 8.35 -9.59
C GLU A 68 6.00 9.11 -9.29
N ARG A 69 5.63 10.02 -10.18
CA ARG A 69 4.38 10.72 -10.04
C ARG A 69 3.18 9.80 -10.27
N VAL A 70 3.30 8.91 -11.26
CA VAL A 70 2.25 7.92 -11.52
C VAL A 70 2.03 7.05 -10.29
N LYS A 71 3.12 6.56 -9.69
CA LYS A 71 3.03 5.76 -8.48
C LYS A 71 2.41 6.54 -7.34
N SER A 72 2.80 7.80 -7.19
CA SER A 72 2.25 8.66 -6.15
C SER A 72 0.75 8.83 -6.32
N ASP A 73 0.31 9.12 -7.55
CA ASP A 73 -1.11 9.27 -7.84
C ASP A 73 -1.89 8.01 -7.47
N ILE A 74 -1.33 6.85 -7.84
CA ILE A 74 -1.99 5.59 -7.54
C ILE A 74 -2.06 5.36 -6.04
N ARG A 75 -0.99 5.70 -5.30
CA ARG A 75 -1.01 5.57 -3.84
C ARG A 75 -2.07 6.45 -3.20
N PHE A 76 -2.26 7.66 -3.71
CA PHE A 76 -3.34 8.52 -3.23
C PHE A 76 -4.72 7.90 -3.50
N TYR A 77 -4.91 7.31 -4.66
CA TYR A 77 -6.17 6.62 -4.97
C TYR A 77 -6.37 5.44 -4.03
N ILE A 78 -5.31 4.68 -3.78
CA ILE A 78 -5.39 3.53 -2.88
C ILE A 78 -5.80 3.99 -1.49
N ASP A 79 -5.17 5.05 -0.98
CA ASP A 79 -5.51 5.56 0.34
C ASP A 79 -6.98 5.96 0.43
N ALA A 80 -7.45 6.70 -0.57
CA ALA A 80 -8.84 7.16 -0.58
C ALA A 80 -9.82 5.99 -0.67
N LYS A 81 -9.55 5.03 -1.56
CA LYS A 81 -10.44 3.89 -1.74
C LYS A 81 -10.42 2.95 -0.54
N PHE A 82 -9.26 2.79 0.08
CA PHE A 82 -9.17 1.98 1.29
C PHE A 82 -10.02 2.58 2.40
N ARG A 83 -9.97 3.91 2.57
CA ARG A 83 -10.81 4.56 3.57
C ARG A 83 -12.29 4.37 3.28
N GLN A 84 -12.69 4.48 2.02
CA GLN A 84 -14.09 4.30 1.62
C GLN A 84 -14.58 2.89 1.87
N ASN A 85 -13.69 1.92 1.84
CA ASN A 85 -14.05 0.51 1.97
C ASN A 85 -13.67 -0.08 3.32
N ASN A 86 -13.27 0.76 4.27
CA ASN A 86 -12.87 0.34 5.61
C ASN A 86 -11.74 -0.66 5.61
N ILE A 87 -10.81 -0.51 4.67
CA ILE A 87 -9.60 -1.30 4.62
C ILE A 87 -8.53 -0.51 5.34
N HIS A 88 -7.88 -1.13 6.34
CA HIS A 88 -6.89 -0.44 7.15
C HIS A 88 -5.49 -0.90 6.82
N ILE A 89 -4.55 0.07 6.81
CA ILE A 89 -3.13 -0.22 6.70
C ILE A 89 -2.58 -0.14 8.12
N PRO A 90 -2.13 -1.25 8.69
CA PRO A 90 -1.69 -1.22 10.08
C PRO A 90 -0.32 -0.60 10.21
N PHE A 91 -0.03 -0.07 11.38
CA PHE A 91 1.32 0.34 11.69
C PHE A 91 2.19 -0.89 11.87
N PRO A 92 3.49 -0.81 11.53
CA PRO A 92 4.39 -1.93 11.81
C PRO A 92 4.35 -2.27 13.29
N GLN A 93 4.24 -3.56 13.61
CA GLN A 93 4.25 -4.01 14.99
C GLN A 93 5.69 -4.10 15.43
N ARG A 94 6.16 -3.08 16.08
CA ARG A 94 7.49 -3.09 16.64
C ARG A 94 7.40 -3.38 18.11
N ASP A 95 8.43 -3.99 18.60
CA ASP A 95 8.55 -4.23 20.00
C ASP A 95 8.98 -2.95 20.65
N LEU A 96 8.02 -2.24 21.06
CA LEU A 96 8.26 -0.98 21.65
C LEU A 96 8.21 -1.08 23.13
N HIS A 97 8.00 -1.22 23.41
CA HIS A 97 7.67 -1.24 24.44
C HIS A 97 8.22 -0.87 25.28
N ILE A 98 8.20 -0.64 25.03
CA ILE A 98 8.41 -0.37 25.45
C ILE A 98 8.51 0.29 26.13
N LYS A 99 8.59 0.31 26.43
CA LYS A 99 8.58 0.83 26.82
C LYS A 99 8.32 1.58 27.29
N SER A 100 8.19 1.54 27.67
CA SER A 100 7.85 2.06 27.92
C SER A 100 7.96 2.67 28.30
N ASN A 101 8.05 2.74 28.85
CA ASN A 101 7.98 3.16 29.02
C ASN A 101 8.10 3.90 29.10
N SER A 102 8.36 4.06 29.52
CA SER A 102 8.20 4.53 29.43
C SER A 102 8.24 5.32 29.30
N VAL A 103 8.50 5.61 29.90
CA VAL A 103 8.22 6.13 29.59
C VAL A 103 8.13 6.82 29.38
N SER A 104 8.40 7.06 29.83
CA SER A 104 7.97 7.45 29.48
C SER A 104 7.84 8.14 29.20
N ILE A 105 8.15 8.50 29.78
CA ILE A 105 7.70 8.85 29.37
C ILE A 105 7.61 9.55 29.05
N LYS A 106 7.85 9.86 29.41
CA LYS A 106 7.52 10.07 28.98
C LYS A 106 7.58 10.49 28.30
N ASP A 107 8.15 10.76 28.87
CA ASP A 107 8.01 10.68 28.11
C ASP A 107 8.20 10.79 27.37
N ASP A 108 8.64 11.05 27.85
CA ASP A 108 8.48 10.74 27.07
C ASP A 108 8.37 10.74 26.28
N VAL A 109 8.58 11.04 26.67
CA VAL A 109 8.10 10.73 25.92
C VAL A 109 7.95 10.79 25.06
N THR A 110 8.13 10.94 25.14
CA THR A 110 7.73 10.70 24.34
C THR A 110 7.80 10.64 23.45
N LYS A 111 8.03 10.63 23.50
CA LYS A 111 7.95 10.31 22.69
C LYS A 111 7.97 10.03 21.77
N ASP A 112 8.22 9.88 21.81
CA ASP A 112 8.21 9.43 20.84
C ASP A 112 8.03 9.05 20.01
N SER A 113 8.02 8.97 20.01
CA SER A 113 7.67 8.56 19.11
C SER A 113 7.71 8.04 18.20
N ASP A 114 8.00 7.72 17.87
CA ASP A 114 7.86 7.06 17.01
C ASP A 114 7.56 6.66 16.61
#